data_971dc8740cb5f78e64bf7eb05735d4d2
#
_entry.id   971dc8740cb5f78e64bf7eb05735d4d2
#
_cell.length_a   1.000
_cell.length_b   1.000
_cell.length_c   1.000
_cell.angle_alpha   90.00
_cell.angle_beta   90.00
_cell.angle_gamma   90.00
#
_symmetry.space_group_name_H-M   'P 1'
#
loop_
_entity.id
_entity.type
_entity.pdbx_description
1 polymer ?
#
loop_
_entity_poly.entity_id
_entity_poly.type
_entity_poly.pdbx_seq_one_letter_code
_entity_poly.pdbx_strand_id
1 'polypeptide(L)'
;MAEIQEYERTSTAVVNAYILPAMRGYISRLAERLAAIGVAAPVQVMASTGGMVGLAAARERPVVAVGSGPAGGGAGAARRGPAIATPDLIVFAMGGTPAKAAIVEGGQPSLVTEYAVRDGISTPAAATRRIAAARRTSPSLA
;
A
#
# COMPACT_ATOMS: atom_id res chain seq x y z
N MET A 1 6.88 -6.85 17.03
CA MET A 1 5.85 -7.81 16.60
C MET A 1 6.23 -9.19 17.08
N ALA A 2 5.34 -9.87 17.76
CA ALA A 2 5.55 -11.22 18.30
C ALA A 2 4.96 -12.27 17.33
N GLU A 3 5.42 -12.28 16.10
CA GLU A 3 5.03 -13.26 15.08
C GLU A 3 6.15 -14.27 14.89
N ILE A 4 5.79 -15.53 14.68
CA ILE A 4 6.71 -16.68 14.66
C ILE A 4 7.56 -16.75 13.38
N GLN A 5 7.30 -15.92 12.38
CA GLN A 5 7.97 -15.92 11.07
C GLN A 5 9.18 -14.98 11.10
N GLU A 6 10.36 -15.49 11.44
CA GLU A 6 11.59 -14.68 11.58
C GLU A 6 12.05 -14.07 10.25
N TYR A 7 11.88 -14.79 9.14
CA TYR A 7 12.27 -14.30 7.82
C TYR A 7 11.45 -13.08 7.40
N GLU A 8 10.14 -13.15 7.52
CA GLU A 8 9.21 -12.07 7.15
C GLU A 8 9.41 -10.85 8.03
N ARG A 9 9.65 -11.06 9.33
CA ARG A 9 9.96 -9.99 10.27
C ARG A 9 11.27 -9.29 9.92
N THR A 10 12.29 -10.07 9.60
CA THR A 10 13.61 -9.56 9.21
C THR A 10 13.51 -8.80 7.89
N SER A 11 12.85 -9.35 6.89
CA SER A 11 12.61 -8.68 5.59
C SER A 11 11.89 -7.35 5.78
N THR A 12 10.84 -7.33 6.60
CA THR A 12 10.10 -6.10 6.91
C THR A 12 10.98 -5.07 7.62
N ALA A 13 11.80 -5.50 8.56
CA ALA A 13 12.72 -4.62 9.27
C ALA A 13 13.79 -4.03 8.35
N VAL A 14 14.34 -4.83 7.45
CA VAL A 14 15.32 -4.39 6.43
C VAL A 14 14.70 -3.37 5.48
N VAL A 15 13.51 -3.65 4.93
CA VAL A 15 12.80 -2.70 4.06
C VAL A 15 12.51 -1.41 4.82
N ASN A 16 12.04 -1.51 6.07
CA ASN A 16 11.79 -0.33 6.90
C ASN A 16 13.06 0.50 7.10
N ALA A 17 14.17 -0.13 7.48
CA ALA A 17 15.44 0.55 7.68
C ALA A 17 15.94 1.25 6.40
N TYR A 18 15.77 0.60 5.25
CA TYR A 18 16.18 1.14 3.95
C TYR A 18 15.40 2.40 3.56
N ILE A 19 14.07 2.40 3.72
CA ILE A 19 13.23 3.55 3.31
C ILE A 19 13.15 4.65 4.38
N LEU A 20 13.51 4.34 5.62
CA LEU A 20 13.32 5.21 6.78
C LEU A 20 13.92 6.61 6.63
N PRO A 21 15.18 6.81 6.16
CA PRO A 21 15.75 8.13 6.04
C PRO A 21 15.02 9.02 5.03
N ALA A 22 14.70 8.46 3.86
CA ALA A 22 13.98 9.17 2.80
C ALA A 22 12.56 9.55 3.23
N MET A 23 11.83 8.61 3.85
CA MET A 23 10.45 8.82 4.29
C MET A 23 10.35 9.79 5.47
N ARG A 24 11.27 9.74 6.42
CA ARG A 24 11.32 10.72 7.52
C ARG A 24 11.47 12.14 6.98
N GLY A 25 12.41 12.35 6.08
CA GLY A 25 12.63 13.65 5.45
C GLY A 25 11.42 14.12 4.63
N TYR A 26 10.80 13.21 3.88
CA TYR A 26 9.60 13.51 3.10
C TYR A 26 8.43 13.92 4.00
N ILE A 27 8.10 13.12 5.02
CA ILE A 27 6.97 13.36 5.91
C ILE A 27 7.15 14.66 6.71
N SER A 28 8.38 14.97 7.16
CA SER A 28 8.66 16.23 7.85
C SER A 28 8.41 17.43 6.95
N ARG A 29 8.97 17.43 5.75
CA ARG A 29 8.75 18.51 4.77
C ARG A 29 7.28 18.63 4.36
N LEU A 30 6.56 17.51 4.25
CA LEU A 30 5.13 17.52 3.96
C LEU A 30 4.35 18.24 5.07
N ALA A 31 4.61 17.88 6.33
CA ALA A 31 3.95 18.52 7.47
C ALA A 31 4.21 20.03 7.52
N GLU A 32 5.47 20.43 7.34
CA GLU A 32 5.87 21.84 7.32
C GLU A 32 5.18 22.63 6.20
N ARG A 33 5.16 22.07 4.99
CA ARG A 33 4.51 22.71 3.82
C ARG A 33 3.00 22.83 3.99
N LEU A 34 2.35 21.82 4.54
CA LEU A 34 0.91 21.87 4.79
C LEU A 34 0.58 22.92 5.86
N ALA A 35 1.37 22.99 6.93
CA ALA A 35 1.23 24.03 7.95
C ALA A 35 1.43 25.44 7.35
N ALA A 36 2.44 25.61 6.49
CA ALA A 36 2.74 26.91 5.86
C ALA A 36 1.60 27.42 4.96
N ILE A 37 0.80 26.54 4.36
CA ILE A 37 -0.38 26.91 3.56
C ILE A 37 -1.68 26.93 4.37
N GLY A 38 -1.59 26.86 5.71
CA GLY A 38 -2.73 27.02 6.61
C GLY A 38 -3.58 25.75 6.82
N VAL A 39 -3.08 24.57 6.45
CA VAL A 39 -3.78 23.31 6.74
C VAL A 39 -3.60 22.96 8.21
N ALA A 40 -4.65 23.21 9.02
CA ALA A 40 -4.68 22.89 10.45
C ALA A 40 -5.21 21.48 10.76
N ALA A 41 -5.76 20.78 9.76
CA ALA A 41 -6.32 19.45 9.95
C ALA A 41 -5.21 18.40 10.23
N PRO A 42 -5.50 17.39 11.07
CA PRO A 42 -4.57 16.29 11.29
C PRO A 42 -4.26 15.54 9.97
N VAL A 43 -2.99 15.46 9.62
CA VAL A 43 -2.55 14.75 8.43
C VAL A 43 -2.36 13.28 8.74
N GLN A 44 -2.94 12.44 7.91
CA GLN A 44 -2.84 10.99 7.99
C GLN A 44 -2.24 10.41 6.72
N VAL A 45 -1.57 9.29 6.86
CA VAL A 45 -0.96 8.54 5.76
C VAL A 45 -1.74 7.25 5.56
N MET A 46 -2.08 6.94 4.31
CA MET A 46 -2.69 5.66 3.96
C MET A 46 -1.69 4.53 4.23
N ALA A 47 -2.14 3.53 4.95
CA ALA A 47 -1.37 2.31 5.18
C ALA A 47 -1.65 1.26 4.11
N SER A 48 -0.74 0.30 3.96
CA SER A 48 -0.91 -0.87 3.09
C SER A 48 -2.09 -1.75 3.48
N THR A 49 -2.57 -1.61 4.72
CA THR A 49 -3.77 -2.29 5.23
C THR A 49 -5.10 -1.69 4.74
N GLY A 50 -5.06 -0.58 3.99
CA GLY A 50 -6.26 0.19 3.64
C GLY A 50 -6.77 1.11 4.75
N GLY A 51 -6.12 1.10 5.93
CA GLY A 51 -6.38 2.02 7.03
C GLY A 51 -5.54 3.29 6.95
N MET A 52 -5.64 4.13 7.99
CA MET A 52 -4.91 5.38 8.10
C MET A 52 -4.02 5.38 9.34
N VAL A 53 -2.82 5.96 9.22
CA VAL A 53 -1.90 6.16 10.33
C VAL A 53 -1.49 7.63 10.44
N GLY A 54 -1.27 8.11 11.64
CA GLY A 54 -0.78 9.48 11.86
C GLY A 54 0.67 9.65 11.39
N LEU A 55 1.08 10.89 11.12
CA LEU A 55 2.43 11.21 10.62
C LEU A 55 3.54 10.69 11.54
N ALA A 56 3.36 10.73 12.86
CA ALA A 56 4.36 10.24 13.83
C ALA A 56 4.63 8.74 13.61
N ALA A 57 3.59 7.91 13.53
CA ALA A 57 3.71 6.48 13.29
C ALA A 57 4.32 6.18 11.91
N ALA A 58 3.94 6.93 10.87
CA ALA A 58 4.51 6.78 9.53
C ALA A 58 6.00 7.18 9.47
N ARG A 59 6.44 8.14 10.30
CA ARG A 59 7.86 8.52 10.42
C ARG A 59 8.72 7.46 11.11
N GLU A 60 8.16 6.76 12.09
CA GLU A 60 8.85 5.69 12.82
C GLU A 60 8.89 4.38 12.05
N ARG A 61 7.78 4.06 11.38
CA ARG A 61 7.61 2.81 10.65
C ARG A 61 7.06 3.04 9.26
N PRO A 62 7.84 3.66 8.35
CA PRO A 62 7.37 3.98 7.01
C PRO A 62 7.02 2.77 6.15
N VAL A 63 7.46 1.57 6.50
CA VAL A 63 7.06 0.33 5.83
C VAL A 63 5.55 0.14 5.79
N VAL A 64 4.80 0.72 6.74
CA VAL A 64 3.32 0.63 6.75
C VAL A 64 2.68 1.30 5.53
N ALA A 65 3.38 2.24 4.88
CA ALA A 65 2.89 2.94 3.70
C ALA A 65 3.30 2.26 2.38
N VAL A 66 4.12 1.20 2.41
CA VAL A 66 4.54 0.48 1.20
C VAL A 66 3.34 -0.23 0.60
N GLY A 67 3.01 0.08 -0.65
CA GLY A 67 1.82 -0.46 -1.31
C GLY A 67 0.50 0.23 -0.95
N SER A 68 0.53 1.36 -0.25
CA SER A 68 -0.66 2.11 0.15
C SER A 68 -1.52 2.63 -1.02
N GLY A 69 -0.93 2.88 -2.19
CA GLY A 69 -1.68 3.31 -3.37
C GLY A 69 -2.77 2.32 -3.80
N PRO A 70 -2.43 1.05 -4.12
CA PRO A 70 -3.41 0.01 -4.39
C PRO A 70 -4.39 -0.23 -3.25
N ALA A 71 -3.92 -0.22 -2.00
CA ALA A 71 -4.76 -0.39 -0.82
C ALA A 71 -5.81 0.73 -0.69
N GLY A 72 -5.38 1.97 -0.88
CA GLY A 72 -6.29 3.12 -0.90
C GLY A 72 -7.29 3.08 -2.05
N GLY A 73 -6.83 2.67 -3.24
CA GLY A 73 -7.70 2.44 -4.40
C GLY A 73 -8.77 1.39 -4.11
N GLY A 74 -8.37 0.24 -3.55
CA GLY A 74 -9.28 -0.83 -3.14
C GLY A 74 -10.30 -0.39 -2.10
N ALA A 75 -9.84 0.29 -1.04
CA ALA A 75 -10.71 0.83 0.00
C ALA A 75 -11.71 1.88 -0.55
N GLY A 76 -11.24 2.77 -1.43
CA GLY A 76 -12.08 3.75 -2.10
C GLY A 76 -13.16 3.12 -2.98
N ALA A 77 -12.78 2.11 -3.76
CA ALA A 77 -13.70 1.36 -4.61
C ALA A 77 -14.73 0.60 -3.80
N ALA A 78 -14.32 -0.08 -2.73
CA ALA A 78 -15.22 -0.78 -1.82
C ALA A 78 -16.28 0.16 -1.25
N ARG A 79 -15.88 1.36 -0.90
CA ARG A 79 -16.83 2.38 -0.42
C ARG A 79 -17.75 2.89 -1.53
N ARG A 80 -17.27 2.98 -2.74
CA ARG A 80 -18.04 3.49 -3.89
C ARG A 80 -18.97 2.45 -4.49
N GLY A 81 -18.59 1.17 -4.49
CA GLY A 81 -19.33 0.06 -5.09
C GLY A 81 -20.83 0.03 -4.74
N PRO A 82 -21.21 0.08 -3.47
CA PRO A 82 -22.61 0.11 -3.07
C PRO A 82 -23.40 1.28 -3.66
N ALA A 83 -22.79 2.45 -3.78
CA ALA A 83 -23.46 3.65 -4.32
C ALA A 83 -23.77 3.55 -5.82
N ILE A 84 -23.11 2.64 -6.54
CA ILE A 84 -23.33 2.35 -7.97
C ILE A 84 -23.94 0.96 -8.19
N ALA A 85 -24.44 0.33 -7.11
CA ALA A 85 -25.03 -1.02 -7.13
C ALA A 85 -24.11 -2.09 -7.73
N THR A 86 -22.80 -1.95 -7.58
CA THR A 86 -21.80 -2.87 -8.11
C THR A 86 -20.83 -3.26 -6.98
N PRO A 87 -21.13 -4.33 -6.22
CA PRO A 87 -20.32 -4.72 -5.07
C PRO A 87 -19.00 -5.40 -5.48
N ASP A 88 -18.93 -5.93 -6.68
CA ASP A 88 -17.75 -6.62 -7.20
C ASP A 88 -17.04 -5.73 -8.23
N LEU A 89 -15.78 -5.38 -7.95
CA LEU A 89 -15.03 -4.43 -8.73
C LEU A 89 -13.58 -4.88 -8.93
N ILE A 90 -13.04 -4.55 -10.08
CA ILE A 90 -11.59 -4.56 -10.32
C ILE A 90 -11.12 -3.12 -10.34
N VAL A 91 -10.22 -2.80 -9.41
CA VAL A 91 -9.60 -1.48 -9.32
C VAL A 91 -8.29 -1.51 -10.08
N PHE A 92 -8.14 -0.65 -11.07
CA PHE A 92 -6.92 -0.53 -11.84
C PHE A 92 -6.29 0.84 -11.59
N ALA A 93 -5.05 0.84 -11.11
CA ALA A 93 -4.28 2.04 -10.84
C ALA A 93 -3.02 2.05 -11.72
N MET A 94 -2.90 3.06 -12.56
CA MET A 94 -1.74 3.29 -13.41
C MET A 94 -1.26 4.73 -13.25
N GLY A 95 0.02 4.91 -13.01
CA GLY A 95 0.67 6.20 -12.85
C GLY A 95 2.09 6.15 -13.37
N GLY A 96 3.00 6.93 -12.80
CA GLY A 96 4.44 6.92 -13.14
C GLY A 96 5.18 5.64 -12.73
N THR A 97 4.52 4.71 -12.06
CA THR A 97 5.01 3.37 -11.68
C THR A 97 4.22 2.30 -12.43
N PRO A 98 4.64 1.00 -12.38
CA PRO A 98 3.90 -0.09 -13.02
C PRO A 98 2.42 -0.10 -12.65
N ALA A 99 1.59 -0.52 -13.59
CA ALA A 99 0.17 -0.71 -13.37
C ALA A 99 -0.08 -1.71 -12.24
N LYS A 100 -1.03 -1.39 -11.37
CA LYS A 100 -1.44 -2.21 -10.22
C LYS A 100 -2.94 -2.41 -10.27
N ALA A 101 -3.39 -3.57 -9.81
CA ALA A 101 -4.80 -3.86 -9.73
C ALA A 101 -5.15 -4.38 -8.33
N ALA A 102 -6.38 -4.13 -7.88
CA ALA A 102 -6.94 -4.68 -6.67
C ALA A 102 -8.35 -5.23 -6.97
N ILE A 103 -8.76 -6.24 -6.21
CA ILE A 103 -10.08 -6.85 -6.33
C ILE A 103 -10.91 -6.43 -5.12
N VAL A 104 -12.16 -6.08 -5.37
CA VAL A 104 -13.21 -5.89 -4.36
C VAL A 104 -14.28 -6.92 -4.65
N GLU A 105 -14.63 -7.75 -3.66
CA GLU A 105 -15.65 -8.80 -3.76
C GLU A 105 -16.66 -8.59 -2.64
N GLY A 106 -17.95 -8.58 -2.98
CA GLY A 106 -19.01 -8.32 -2.00
C GLY A 106 -18.88 -6.98 -1.27
N GLY A 107 -18.30 -5.96 -1.91
CA GLY A 107 -18.04 -4.67 -1.29
C GLY A 107 -16.84 -4.63 -0.33
N GLN A 108 -16.04 -5.71 -0.27
CA GLN A 108 -14.86 -5.80 0.58
C GLN A 108 -13.59 -5.93 -0.26
N PRO A 109 -12.53 -5.16 0.02
CA PRO A 109 -11.26 -5.34 -0.66
C PRO A 109 -10.64 -6.68 -0.26
N SER A 110 -10.17 -7.41 -1.26
CA SER A 110 -9.46 -8.67 -1.00
C SER A 110 -8.11 -8.38 -0.35
N LEU A 111 -7.82 -9.09 0.75
CA LEU A 111 -6.62 -8.92 1.54
C LEU A 111 -5.61 -10.04 1.28
N VAL A 112 -4.32 -9.70 1.23
CA VAL A 112 -3.22 -10.68 1.23
C VAL A 112 -2.34 -10.48 2.46
N THR A 113 -1.78 -11.56 2.95
CA THR A 113 -0.87 -11.55 4.08
C THR A 113 0.56 -11.17 3.72
N GLU A 114 0.91 -11.24 2.43
CA GLU A 114 2.27 -10.97 1.96
C GLU A 114 2.29 -9.98 0.79
N TYR A 115 3.25 -9.07 0.80
CA TYR A 115 3.56 -8.18 -0.30
C TYR A 115 4.99 -8.43 -0.79
N ALA A 116 5.16 -8.98 -1.99
CA ALA A 116 6.48 -9.11 -2.56
C ALA A 116 6.92 -7.78 -3.19
N VAL A 117 8.00 -7.23 -2.69
CA VAL A 117 8.63 -6.01 -3.24
C VAL A 117 9.44 -6.36 -4.48
N ARG A 118 10.07 -7.52 -4.48
CA ARG A 118 10.86 -8.07 -5.58
C ARG A 118 10.90 -9.59 -5.44
N ASP A 119 11.30 -10.31 -6.48
CA ASP A 119 11.46 -11.76 -6.41
C ASP A 119 12.33 -12.15 -5.19
N GLY A 120 11.76 -12.93 -4.28
CA GLY A 120 12.40 -13.41 -3.07
C GLY A 120 12.41 -12.45 -1.86
N ILE A 121 11.88 -11.24 -1.98
CA ILE A 121 11.72 -10.32 -0.84
C ILE A 121 10.24 -10.06 -0.62
N SER A 122 9.68 -10.65 0.43
CA SER A 122 8.30 -10.40 0.88
C SER A 122 8.30 -9.61 2.18
N THR A 123 7.29 -8.77 2.35
CA THR A 123 6.97 -8.15 3.64
C THR A 123 5.59 -8.61 4.05
N PRO A 124 5.33 -8.91 5.32
CA PRO A 124 3.97 -9.10 5.79
C PRO A 124 3.23 -7.79 5.55
N ALA A 125 2.32 -7.80 4.61
CA ALA A 125 1.38 -6.72 4.41
C ALA A 125 0.01 -7.27 4.75
N ALA A 126 -0.57 -6.77 5.82
CA ALA A 126 -2.00 -6.85 5.93
C ALA A 126 -2.57 -6.05 4.76
N ALA A 127 -3.32 -6.72 3.93
CA ALA A 127 -4.32 -6.18 3.07
C ALA A 127 -3.94 -5.65 1.67
N THR A 128 -3.83 -6.50 0.72
CA THR A 128 -4.43 -6.37 -0.63
C THR A 128 -4.06 -7.62 -1.40
N ARG A 129 -5.04 -8.44 -1.74
CA ARG A 129 -4.81 -9.64 -2.55
C ARG A 129 -4.17 -9.23 -3.86
N ARG A 130 -3.02 -9.82 -4.17
CA ARG A 130 -2.42 -9.73 -5.49
C ARG A 130 -3.44 -10.20 -6.51
N ILE A 131 -3.78 -9.33 -7.44
CA ILE A 131 -3.95 -9.84 -8.77
C ILE A 131 -2.52 -10.19 -9.18
N ALA A 132 -2.26 -11.48 -9.36
CA ALA A 132 -1.03 -11.91 -10.00
C ALA A 132 -0.88 -11.05 -11.26
N ALA A 133 0.17 -10.24 -11.32
CA ALA A 133 0.51 -9.56 -12.54
C ALA A 133 0.57 -10.67 -13.57
N ALA A 134 -0.37 -10.68 -14.51
CA ALA A 134 -0.34 -11.58 -15.62
C ALA A 134 1.03 -11.31 -16.28
N ARG A 135 1.97 -12.24 -16.09
CA ARG A 135 3.18 -12.25 -16.88
C ARG A 135 2.67 -12.25 -18.32
N ARG A 136 2.84 -11.16 -19.02
CA ARG A 136 2.84 -11.22 -20.46
C ARG A 136 4.02 -12.13 -20.81
N THR A 137 3.73 -13.39 -20.97
CA THR A 137 4.58 -14.23 -21.81
C THR A 137 4.41 -13.64 -23.20
N SER A 138 5.36 -12.83 -23.61
CA SER A 138 5.48 -12.45 -25.02
C SER A 138 5.60 -13.78 -25.79
N PRO A 139 4.72 -14.08 -26.76
CA PRO A 139 4.99 -15.17 -27.64
C PRO A 139 6.26 -14.78 -28.39
N SER A 140 7.30 -15.59 -28.28
CA SER A 140 8.45 -15.53 -29.16
C SER A 140 7.93 -15.68 -30.59
N LEU A 141 8.02 -14.61 -31.36
CA LEU A 141 7.88 -14.70 -32.80
C LEU A 141 9.05 -15.56 -33.32
N ALA A 142 8.73 -16.78 -33.75
CA ALA A 142 9.60 -17.58 -34.58
C ALA A 142 9.53 -17.07 -36.03
#